data_34e0651c01ff664d271897609ce0f3a6
#
_entry.id   34e0651c01ff664d271897609ce0f3a6
#
_cell.length_a   1.000
_cell.length_b   1.000
_cell.length_c   1.000
_cell.angle_alpha   90.00
_cell.angle_beta   90.00
_cell.angle_gamma   90.00
#
_symmetry.space_group_name_H-M   'P 1'
#
loop_
_entity.id
_entity.type
_entity.pdbx_description
1 polymer ?
#
loop_
_entity_poly.entity_id
_entity_poly.type
_entity_poly.pdbx_seq_one_letter_code
_entity_poly.pdbx_strand_id
1 'polypeptide(L)'
;MKKTFLKTVGGVALAISLLTTFAQASGAGKDGGGRLAGTWDVQVTLRDCQSGAEIRTFKSLTTFMSGGTLLDSTSGIPQALKTPGHGVWAHVGEQTYRFSFQHFNFDPAGNFTGWTKVAHEATLDSTGDAYTSAGTAEVYSPGGHLLFTGCSTTTATRFE
;
A
#
# COMPACT_ATOMS: atom_id res chain seq x y z
N MET A 1 84.45 -9.90 29.99
CA MET A 1 83.52 -10.95 29.57
C MET A 1 82.27 -10.82 30.39
N LYS A 2 81.22 -10.16 29.86
CA LYS A 2 79.91 -10.05 30.50
C LYS A 2 78.86 -10.48 29.47
N LYS A 3 78.18 -11.58 29.73
CA LYS A 3 77.10 -12.11 28.91
C LYS A 3 75.77 -11.42 29.32
N THR A 4 75.17 -10.72 28.39
CA THR A 4 73.86 -10.08 28.59
C THR A 4 72.75 -11.03 28.12
N PHE A 5 71.87 -11.41 29.03
CA PHE A 5 70.67 -12.23 28.75
C PHE A 5 69.56 -11.33 28.22
N LEU A 6 69.06 -11.62 27.00
CA LEU A 6 67.96 -10.95 26.43
C LEU A 6 66.66 -11.69 26.86
N LYS A 7 65.79 -11.04 27.62
CA LYS A 7 64.47 -11.57 27.98
C LYS A 7 63.45 -11.23 26.88
N THR A 8 62.98 -12.24 26.22
CA THR A 8 61.83 -12.14 25.26
C THR A 8 60.51 -12.04 26.06
N VAL A 9 59.84 -10.90 25.96
CA VAL A 9 58.45 -10.73 26.48
C VAL A 9 57.49 -11.12 25.37
N GLY A 10 56.84 -12.24 25.57
CA GLY A 10 55.76 -12.67 24.66
C GLY A 10 54.52 -11.85 24.90
N GLY A 11 54.14 -11.03 23.93
CA GLY A 11 52.86 -10.32 23.91
C GLY A 11 51.74 -11.24 23.40
N VAL A 12 50.80 -11.56 24.27
CA VAL A 12 49.53 -12.21 23.87
C VAL A 12 48.62 -11.16 23.27
N ALA A 13 48.45 -11.17 21.95
CA ALA A 13 47.47 -10.34 21.27
C ALA A 13 46.08 -10.97 21.44
N LEU A 14 45.25 -10.35 22.26
CA LEU A 14 43.85 -10.71 22.43
C LEU A 14 43.08 -10.16 21.24
N ALA A 15 42.75 -11.00 20.24
CA ALA A 15 41.88 -10.61 19.14
C ALA A 15 40.43 -10.58 19.63
N ILE A 16 39.90 -9.38 19.88
CA ILE A 16 38.48 -9.16 20.16
C ILE A 16 37.77 -9.17 18.83
N SER A 17 37.14 -10.31 18.51
CA SER A 17 36.20 -10.41 17.36
C SER A 17 34.90 -9.69 17.72
N LEU A 18 34.71 -8.46 17.22
CA LEU A 18 33.42 -7.81 17.24
C LEU A 18 32.50 -8.57 16.25
N LEU A 19 31.64 -9.43 16.78
CA LEU A 19 30.47 -9.94 16.06
C LEU A 19 29.48 -8.80 15.95
N THR A 20 29.52 -8.08 14.83
CA THR A 20 28.44 -7.19 14.44
C THR A 20 27.24 -8.05 14.03
N THR A 21 26.31 -8.27 14.95
CA THR A 21 24.99 -8.77 14.64
C THR A 21 24.29 -7.71 13.78
N PHE A 22 24.29 -7.91 12.47
CA PHE A 22 23.34 -7.20 11.61
C PHE A 22 21.95 -7.65 12.05
N ALA A 23 21.25 -6.80 12.79
CA ALA A 23 19.82 -6.91 12.94
C ALA A 23 19.23 -6.79 11.52
N GLN A 24 18.90 -7.92 10.92
CA GLN A 24 18.06 -7.95 9.74
C GLN A 24 16.73 -7.35 10.20
N ALA A 25 16.49 -6.11 9.79
CA ALA A 25 15.15 -5.57 9.80
C ALA A 25 14.33 -6.58 8.99
N SER A 26 13.56 -7.39 9.69
CA SER A 26 12.53 -8.24 9.08
C SER A 26 11.64 -7.28 8.31
N GLY A 27 11.87 -7.18 7.00
CA GLY A 27 10.97 -6.48 6.12
C GLY A 27 9.60 -7.06 6.41
N ALA A 28 8.64 -6.21 6.80
CA ALA A 28 7.25 -6.60 6.97
C ALA A 28 6.92 -7.48 5.77
N GLY A 29 6.64 -8.74 6.03
CA GLY A 29 6.52 -9.75 4.99
C GLY A 29 5.56 -9.25 3.94
N LYS A 30 6.04 -9.17 2.71
CA LYS A 30 5.18 -9.02 1.53
C LYS A 30 4.48 -10.37 1.33
N ASP A 31 3.71 -10.77 2.34
CA ASP A 31 2.88 -11.96 2.25
C ASP A 31 1.67 -11.64 1.37
N GLY A 32 1.95 -11.45 0.07
CA GLY A 32 0.94 -11.30 -0.97
C GLY A 32 0.07 -12.55 -1.18
N GLY A 33 0.16 -13.52 -0.30
CA GLY A 33 -0.67 -14.74 -0.26
C GLY A 33 -1.85 -14.65 0.71
N GLY A 34 -2.21 -13.44 1.17
CA GLY A 34 -3.35 -13.26 2.06
C GLY A 34 -4.68 -13.59 1.39
N ARG A 35 -5.69 -13.90 2.19
CA ARG A 35 -7.07 -14.22 1.76
C ARG A 35 -7.72 -13.10 0.91
N LEU A 36 -7.18 -11.85 0.92
CA LEU A 36 -7.66 -10.74 0.10
C LEU A 36 -7.27 -10.89 -1.39
N ALA A 37 -6.23 -11.67 -1.73
CA ALA A 37 -5.83 -11.86 -3.13
C ALA A 37 -6.99 -12.39 -3.98
N GLY A 38 -7.16 -11.83 -5.19
CA GLY A 38 -8.25 -12.14 -6.12
C GLY A 38 -8.88 -10.88 -6.70
N THR A 39 -9.91 -11.06 -7.54
CA THR A 39 -10.69 -9.96 -8.12
C THR A 39 -11.99 -9.77 -7.35
N TRP A 40 -12.42 -8.52 -7.24
CA TRP A 40 -13.55 -8.11 -6.42
C TRP A 40 -14.48 -7.19 -7.18
N ASP A 41 -15.80 -7.45 -7.10
CA ASP A 41 -16.85 -6.50 -7.48
C ASP A 41 -17.06 -5.55 -6.28
N VAL A 42 -16.74 -4.29 -6.50
CA VAL A 42 -16.69 -3.28 -5.44
C VAL A 42 -17.76 -2.22 -5.67
N GLN A 43 -18.54 -1.91 -4.66
CA GLN A 43 -19.36 -0.73 -4.61
C GLN A 43 -18.66 0.34 -3.78
N VAL A 44 -18.31 1.45 -4.41
CA VAL A 44 -17.69 2.61 -3.78
C VAL A 44 -18.76 3.63 -3.44
N THR A 45 -18.74 4.16 -2.21
CA THR A 45 -19.61 5.26 -1.75
C THR A 45 -18.72 6.44 -1.36
N LEU A 46 -18.79 7.53 -2.12
CA LEU A 46 -18.20 8.80 -1.72
C LEU A 46 -19.00 9.41 -0.59
N ARG A 47 -18.29 9.94 0.40
CA ARG A 47 -18.88 10.52 1.60
C ARG A 47 -18.33 11.91 1.87
N ASP A 48 -19.15 12.75 2.43
CA ASP A 48 -18.69 13.96 3.07
C ASP A 48 -17.80 13.63 4.27
N CYS A 49 -16.57 14.16 4.31
CA CYS A 49 -15.59 13.79 5.33
C CYS A 49 -15.95 14.27 6.73
N GLN A 50 -16.83 15.28 6.87
CA GLN A 50 -17.20 15.85 8.17
C GLN A 50 -18.45 15.17 8.75
N SER A 51 -19.48 15.03 7.91
CA SER A 51 -20.77 14.47 8.32
C SER A 51 -20.90 12.97 8.13
N GLY A 52 -20.06 12.37 7.26
CA GLY A 52 -20.20 10.98 6.82
C GLY A 52 -21.35 10.75 5.85
N ALA A 53 -22.11 11.80 5.47
CA ALA A 53 -23.24 11.68 4.57
C ALA A 53 -22.82 11.15 3.20
N GLU A 54 -23.66 10.29 2.62
CA GLU A 54 -23.45 9.75 1.29
C GLU A 54 -23.62 10.85 0.24
N ILE A 55 -22.66 10.94 -0.69
CA ILE A 55 -22.69 11.88 -1.82
C ILE A 55 -23.09 11.13 -3.09
N ARG A 56 -22.44 9.99 -3.37
CA ARG A 56 -22.64 9.22 -4.60
C ARG A 56 -22.05 7.82 -4.47
N THR A 57 -22.68 6.84 -5.14
CA THR A 57 -22.14 5.48 -5.30
C THR A 57 -21.79 5.18 -6.76
N PHE A 58 -20.86 4.24 -6.96
CA PHE A 58 -20.50 3.70 -8.27
C PHE A 58 -19.78 2.36 -8.12
N LYS A 59 -19.65 1.63 -9.22
CA LYS A 59 -18.98 0.33 -9.28
C LYS A 59 -17.48 0.45 -9.58
N SER A 60 -16.70 -0.45 -9.01
CA SER A 60 -15.29 -0.65 -9.32
C SER A 60 -14.98 -2.15 -9.40
N LEU A 61 -13.96 -2.52 -10.17
CA LEU A 61 -13.31 -3.81 -10.14
C LEU A 61 -11.91 -3.62 -9.56
N THR A 62 -11.62 -4.30 -8.46
CA THR A 62 -10.30 -4.25 -7.83
C THR A 62 -9.69 -5.64 -7.82
N THR A 63 -8.47 -5.79 -8.35
CA THR A 63 -7.72 -7.04 -8.32
C THR A 63 -6.51 -6.90 -7.42
N PHE A 64 -6.48 -7.66 -6.33
CA PHE A 64 -5.34 -7.80 -5.44
C PHE A 64 -4.49 -8.99 -5.89
N MET A 65 -3.28 -8.74 -6.37
CA MET A 65 -2.38 -9.78 -6.86
C MET A 65 -1.54 -10.35 -5.70
N SER A 66 -1.32 -11.66 -5.71
CA SER A 66 -0.33 -12.27 -4.84
C SER A 66 1.03 -11.58 -5.06
N GLY A 67 1.68 -11.12 -4.01
CA GLY A 67 2.91 -10.30 -4.13
C GLY A 67 2.70 -8.83 -3.79
N GLY A 68 1.48 -8.43 -3.39
CA GLY A 68 1.22 -7.12 -2.78
C GLY A 68 0.99 -5.98 -3.77
N THR A 69 0.73 -6.26 -5.05
CA THR A 69 0.30 -5.24 -6.01
C THR A 69 -1.20 -5.30 -6.26
N LEU A 70 -1.80 -4.23 -6.77
CA LEU A 70 -3.21 -4.19 -7.14
C LEU A 70 -3.46 -3.37 -8.41
N LEU A 71 -4.58 -3.70 -9.06
CA LEU A 71 -5.20 -2.91 -10.12
C LEU A 71 -6.61 -2.52 -9.72
N ASP A 72 -7.02 -1.31 -10.10
CA ASP A 72 -8.37 -0.80 -9.91
C ASP A 72 -8.93 -0.21 -11.21
N SER A 73 -10.20 -0.51 -11.51
CA SER A 73 -10.94 0.05 -12.63
C SER A 73 -12.32 0.44 -12.16
N THR A 74 -12.63 1.73 -12.14
CA THR A 74 -13.89 2.25 -11.63
C THR A 74 -14.77 2.88 -12.71
N SER A 75 -16.09 2.77 -12.53
CA SER A 75 -17.10 3.46 -13.34
C SER A 75 -17.37 4.89 -12.84
N GLY A 76 -16.77 5.30 -11.72
CA GLY A 76 -17.02 6.60 -11.09
C GLY A 76 -16.52 7.81 -11.89
N ILE A 77 -15.59 7.61 -12.81
CA ILE A 77 -15.05 8.60 -13.74
C ILE A 77 -14.99 7.95 -15.14
N PRO A 78 -15.36 8.65 -16.22
CA PRO A 78 -15.24 8.15 -17.58
C PRO A 78 -13.79 7.67 -17.88
N GLN A 79 -13.66 6.54 -18.56
CA GLN A 79 -12.34 5.93 -18.85
C GLN A 79 -11.42 6.84 -19.68
N ALA A 80 -12.01 7.72 -20.52
CA ALA A 80 -11.24 8.71 -21.28
C ALA A 80 -10.57 9.78 -20.38
N LEU A 81 -11.02 9.94 -19.13
CA LEU A 81 -10.54 10.98 -18.22
C LEU A 81 -9.58 10.45 -17.14
N LYS A 82 -9.27 9.16 -17.14
CA LYS A 82 -8.33 8.56 -16.20
C LYS A 82 -7.71 7.26 -16.71
N THR A 83 -6.53 6.91 -16.19
CA THR A 83 -5.98 5.55 -16.35
C THR A 83 -6.61 4.57 -15.36
N PRO A 84 -6.44 3.24 -15.54
CA PRO A 84 -6.57 2.30 -14.43
C PRO A 84 -5.70 2.71 -13.24
N GLY A 85 -6.12 2.35 -12.04
CA GLY A 85 -5.36 2.55 -10.82
C GLY A 85 -4.33 1.44 -10.63
N HIS A 86 -3.09 1.79 -10.31
CA HIS A 86 -2.02 0.87 -9.96
C HIS A 86 -1.57 1.13 -8.53
N GLY A 87 -1.37 0.06 -7.76
CA GLY A 87 -1.04 0.23 -6.36
C GLY A 87 -0.48 -0.99 -5.66
N VAL A 88 -0.47 -0.89 -4.35
CA VAL A 88 0.07 -1.91 -3.45
C VAL A 88 -0.91 -2.19 -2.32
N TRP A 89 -0.81 -3.39 -1.76
CA TRP A 89 -1.58 -3.79 -0.60
C TRP A 89 -0.74 -4.67 0.34
N ALA A 90 -1.14 -4.72 1.62
CA ALA A 90 -0.50 -5.54 2.63
C ALA A 90 -1.52 -6.01 3.68
N HIS A 91 -1.30 -7.19 4.22
CA HIS A 91 -1.95 -7.66 5.43
C HIS A 91 -1.33 -6.96 6.65
N VAL A 92 -2.13 -6.39 7.53
CA VAL A 92 -1.65 -5.62 8.67
C VAL A 92 -2.08 -6.19 10.03
N GLY A 93 -2.95 -7.18 10.04
CA GLY A 93 -3.32 -7.92 11.24
C GLY A 93 -4.68 -8.61 11.12
N GLU A 94 -4.82 -9.81 11.66
CA GLU A 94 -6.04 -10.61 11.65
C GLU A 94 -6.73 -10.65 10.28
N GLN A 95 -7.83 -9.92 10.11
CA GLN A 95 -8.59 -9.79 8.87
C GLN A 95 -8.43 -8.40 8.24
N THR A 96 -7.46 -7.61 8.71
CA THR A 96 -7.26 -6.22 8.32
C THR A 96 -6.15 -6.11 7.28
N TYR A 97 -6.42 -5.34 6.24
CA TYR A 97 -5.52 -5.07 5.12
C TYR A 97 -5.46 -3.57 4.86
N ARG A 98 -4.33 -3.09 4.38
CA ARG A 98 -4.20 -1.73 3.85
C ARG A 98 -3.87 -1.79 2.38
N PHE A 99 -4.46 -0.90 1.62
CA PHE A 99 -4.12 -0.74 0.23
C PHE A 99 -4.09 0.73 -0.18
N SER A 100 -3.27 1.02 -1.17
CA SER A 100 -3.26 2.32 -1.83
C SER A 100 -2.96 2.16 -3.30
N PHE A 101 -3.57 3.01 -4.11
CA PHE A 101 -3.32 3.06 -5.54
C PHE A 101 -3.41 4.48 -6.07
N GLN A 102 -2.87 4.70 -7.26
CA GLN A 102 -2.89 5.97 -7.96
C GLN A 102 -3.31 5.77 -9.41
N HIS A 103 -4.04 6.74 -9.96
CA HIS A 103 -4.32 6.85 -11.37
C HIS A 103 -4.05 8.27 -11.87
N PHE A 104 -3.73 8.42 -13.14
CA PHE A 104 -3.59 9.72 -13.80
C PHE A 104 -4.94 10.25 -14.24
N ASN A 105 -5.11 11.58 -14.17
CA ASN A 105 -6.30 12.30 -14.58
C ASN A 105 -6.03 13.11 -15.84
N PHE A 106 -7.05 13.18 -16.71
CA PHE A 106 -7.00 13.91 -17.97
C PHE A 106 -8.26 14.77 -18.13
N ASP A 107 -8.15 15.84 -18.91
CA ASP A 107 -9.31 16.61 -19.36
C ASP A 107 -9.94 15.96 -20.63
N PRO A 108 -11.11 16.44 -21.09
CA PRO A 108 -11.75 15.91 -22.31
C PRO A 108 -10.91 16.07 -23.58
N ALA A 109 -9.91 16.95 -23.60
CA ALA A 109 -8.97 17.12 -24.72
C ALA A 109 -7.76 16.16 -24.64
N GLY A 110 -7.68 15.34 -23.57
CA GLY A 110 -6.60 14.40 -23.33
C GLY A 110 -5.35 15.00 -22.67
N ASN A 111 -5.41 16.24 -22.18
CA ASN A 111 -4.29 16.82 -21.46
C ASN A 111 -4.22 16.27 -20.03
N PHE A 112 -3.00 15.99 -19.56
CA PHE A 112 -2.75 15.54 -18.19
C PHE A 112 -3.10 16.65 -17.18
N THR A 113 -3.99 16.36 -16.24
CA THR A 113 -4.46 17.31 -15.21
C THR A 113 -3.98 16.98 -13.80
N GLY A 114 -3.18 15.92 -13.64
CA GLY A 114 -2.64 15.48 -12.37
C GLY A 114 -2.99 14.03 -12.07
N TRP A 115 -3.08 13.70 -10.79
CA TRP A 115 -3.39 12.32 -10.37
C TRP A 115 -4.28 12.28 -9.13
N THR A 116 -4.89 11.13 -8.92
CA THR A 116 -5.62 10.82 -7.69
C THR A 116 -4.94 9.65 -7.00
N LYS A 117 -4.68 9.79 -5.71
CA LYS A 117 -4.19 8.73 -4.83
C LYS A 117 -5.30 8.32 -3.88
N VAL A 118 -5.59 7.04 -3.84
CA VAL A 118 -6.57 6.43 -2.92
C VAL A 118 -5.82 5.60 -1.88
N ALA A 119 -6.22 5.71 -0.60
CA ALA A 119 -5.67 4.91 0.49
C ALA A 119 -6.80 4.45 1.42
N HIS A 120 -6.93 3.15 1.62
CA HIS A 120 -7.98 2.53 2.42
C HIS A 120 -7.43 1.49 3.40
N GLU A 121 -8.14 1.30 4.48
CA GLU A 121 -8.05 0.14 5.35
C GLU A 121 -9.29 -0.73 5.11
N ALA A 122 -9.08 -2.02 4.87
CA ALA A 122 -10.11 -3.00 4.56
C ALA A 122 -10.18 -4.08 5.64
N THR A 123 -11.40 -4.51 5.96
CA THR A 123 -11.66 -5.66 6.82
C THR A 123 -12.35 -6.74 6.00
N LEU A 124 -11.68 -7.88 5.86
CA LEU A 124 -12.22 -9.07 5.23
C LEU A 124 -13.16 -9.78 6.19
N ASP A 125 -14.26 -10.31 5.71
CA ASP A 125 -15.17 -11.11 6.53
C ASP A 125 -14.58 -12.48 6.89
N SER A 126 -15.25 -13.21 7.77
CA SER A 126 -14.79 -14.52 8.25
C SER A 126 -14.77 -15.59 7.14
N THR A 127 -15.64 -15.49 6.14
CA THR A 127 -15.70 -16.42 4.99
C THR A 127 -14.56 -16.16 4.02
N GLY A 128 -14.14 -14.91 3.86
CA GLY A 128 -13.16 -14.48 2.88
C GLY A 128 -13.77 -14.09 1.52
N ASP A 129 -15.08 -13.94 1.45
CA ASP A 129 -15.82 -13.71 0.22
C ASP A 129 -16.40 -12.30 0.14
N ALA A 130 -16.31 -11.53 1.23
CA ALA A 130 -16.68 -10.12 1.27
C ALA A 130 -15.69 -9.29 2.08
N TYR A 131 -15.54 -8.01 1.73
CA TYR A 131 -14.84 -7.05 2.58
C TYR A 131 -15.56 -5.70 2.61
N THR A 132 -15.28 -4.94 3.66
CA THR A 132 -15.59 -3.51 3.74
C THR A 132 -14.30 -2.72 3.84
N SER A 133 -14.29 -1.48 3.36
CA SER A 133 -13.16 -0.59 3.58
C SER A 133 -13.60 0.86 3.77
N ALA A 134 -12.71 1.64 4.39
CA ALA A 134 -12.85 3.08 4.54
C ALA A 134 -11.51 3.77 4.33
N GLY A 135 -11.55 4.99 3.79
CA GLY A 135 -10.34 5.75 3.53
C GLY A 135 -10.56 7.05 2.78
N THR A 136 -9.50 7.53 2.16
CA THR A 136 -9.45 8.83 1.49
C THR A 136 -9.00 8.72 0.04
N ALA A 137 -9.42 9.72 -0.76
CA ALA A 137 -8.91 9.97 -2.09
C ALA A 137 -8.36 11.41 -2.14
N GLU A 138 -7.09 11.55 -2.48
CA GLU A 138 -6.38 12.81 -2.58
C GLU A 138 -6.14 13.14 -4.05
N VAL A 139 -6.58 14.31 -4.49
CA VAL A 139 -6.41 14.79 -5.87
C VAL A 139 -5.28 15.81 -5.91
N TYR A 140 -4.33 15.60 -6.81
CA TYR A 140 -3.14 16.44 -6.98
C TYR A 140 -3.12 17.07 -8.37
N SER A 141 -2.60 18.31 -8.46
CA SER A 141 -2.27 18.98 -9.71
C SER A 141 -1.05 18.33 -10.40
N PRO A 142 -0.77 18.66 -11.69
CA PRO A 142 0.46 18.19 -12.37
C PRO A 142 1.75 18.58 -11.66
N GLY A 143 1.74 19.69 -10.91
CA GLY A 143 2.87 20.17 -10.11
C GLY A 143 2.98 19.54 -8.71
N GLY A 144 2.12 18.58 -8.36
CA GLY A 144 2.17 17.89 -7.06
C GLY A 144 1.48 18.62 -5.91
N HIS A 145 0.73 19.70 -6.17
CA HIS A 145 -0.03 20.38 -5.12
C HIS A 145 -1.34 19.62 -4.85
N LEU A 146 -1.63 19.34 -3.58
CA LEU A 146 -2.91 18.78 -3.14
C LEU A 146 -4.02 19.79 -3.42
N LEU A 147 -5.02 19.38 -4.20
CA LEU A 147 -6.17 20.21 -4.59
C LEU A 147 -7.41 19.89 -3.74
N PHE A 148 -7.60 18.60 -3.42
CA PHE A 148 -8.81 18.13 -2.75
C PHE A 148 -8.55 16.81 -2.04
N THR A 149 -9.23 16.60 -0.89
CA THR A 149 -9.32 15.32 -0.19
C THR A 149 -10.77 14.94 -0.03
N GLY A 150 -11.14 13.76 -0.54
CA GLY A 150 -12.46 13.15 -0.36
C GLY A 150 -12.39 11.93 0.55
N CYS A 151 -13.53 11.56 1.11
CA CYS A 151 -13.70 10.35 1.91
C CYS A 151 -14.56 9.34 1.16
N SER A 152 -14.27 8.04 1.37
CA SER A 152 -15.08 6.98 0.79
C SER A 152 -15.11 5.74 1.68
N THR A 153 -16.18 4.97 1.50
CA THR A 153 -16.30 3.61 2.01
C THR A 153 -16.55 2.67 0.85
N THR A 154 -16.21 1.39 1.02
CA THR A 154 -16.56 0.37 0.04
C THR A 154 -17.20 -0.85 0.69
N THR A 155 -18.03 -1.52 -0.08
CA THR A 155 -18.42 -2.92 0.14
C THR A 155 -18.02 -3.72 -1.09
N ALA A 156 -17.53 -4.94 -0.90
CA ALA A 156 -17.05 -5.75 -2.00
C ALA A 156 -17.39 -7.22 -1.80
N THR A 157 -17.64 -7.92 -2.89
CA THR A 157 -17.79 -9.38 -2.95
C THR A 157 -16.80 -9.95 -3.96
N ARG A 158 -16.40 -11.21 -3.77
CA ARG A 158 -15.54 -11.87 -4.76
C ARG A 158 -16.21 -11.88 -6.12
N PHE A 159 -15.40 -11.61 -7.13
CA PHE A 159 -15.82 -11.77 -8.52
C PHE A 159 -15.72 -13.27 -8.87
N GLU A 160 -16.84 -13.86 -9.30
CA GLU A 160 -16.95 -15.27 -9.71
C GLU A 160 -16.73 -15.42 -11.22
#